data_fd938147e04a6d221d85b9f3b0dc2df1
#
_entry.id   fd938147e04a6d221d85b9f3b0dc2df1
#
_cell.length_a   1.000
_cell.length_b   1.000
_cell.length_c   1.000
_cell.angle_alpha   90.00
_cell.angle_beta   90.00
_cell.angle_gamma   90.00
#
_symmetry.space_group_name_H-M   'P 1'
#
loop_
_entity.id
_entity.type
_entity.pdbx_description
1 polymer ?
#
loop_
_entity_poly.entity_id
_entity_poly.type
_entity_poly.pdbx_seq_one_letter_code
_entity_poly.pdbx_strand_id
1 'polypeptide(L)'
;MKVRTRSKIKFDNKAIDKINIDDLDFSFVNKAGEVKFRRQLVFPFDVPNKSILKGLKLCIQKSTGSKLFWLQFWFNGKADYYSVGKRIPGSWGVNEVEDKLLPIVRSHTNDKGHWIKSPVESEKKKALEDQRLIKFYFASSS
;
A
#
# COMPACT_ATOMS: atom_id res chain seq x y z
N MET A 1 -9.75 22.24 8.41
CA MET A 1 -8.29 22.27 8.23
C MET A 1 -7.90 21.21 7.18
N LYS A 2 -7.25 21.63 6.11
CA LYS A 2 -6.84 20.70 5.05
C LYS A 2 -5.62 19.90 5.47
N VAL A 3 -5.64 18.59 5.25
CA VAL A 3 -4.52 17.71 5.56
C VAL A 3 -3.48 17.84 4.45
N ARG A 4 -2.22 18.06 4.83
CA ARG A 4 -1.10 18.16 3.88
C ARG A 4 -0.56 16.76 3.57
N THR A 5 -0.14 16.54 2.31
CA THR A 5 0.41 15.26 1.85
C THR A 5 1.70 14.84 2.58
N ARG A 6 2.39 15.78 3.24
CA ARG A 6 3.60 15.50 4.02
C ARG A 6 3.31 15.17 5.48
N SER A 7 2.05 15.32 5.92
CA SER A 7 1.67 15.01 7.30
C SER A 7 1.71 13.51 7.52
N LYS A 8 2.35 13.11 8.62
CA LYS A 8 2.35 11.71 9.03
C LYS A 8 1.01 11.37 9.67
N ILE A 9 0.47 10.22 9.34
CA ILE A 9 -0.78 9.72 9.89
C ILE A 9 -0.45 8.70 10.97
N LYS A 10 -1.09 8.81 12.13
CA LYS A 10 -0.94 7.82 13.18
C LYS A 10 -1.40 6.45 12.67
N PHE A 11 -0.59 5.41 12.92
CA PHE A 11 -0.91 4.03 12.51
C PHE A 11 -1.95 3.43 13.45
N ASP A 12 -3.19 3.87 13.30
CA ASP A 12 -4.32 3.54 14.15
C ASP A 12 -5.61 3.65 13.34
N ASN A 13 -6.52 2.68 13.51
CA ASN A 13 -7.79 2.63 12.78
C ASN A 13 -8.63 3.90 12.99
N LYS A 14 -8.68 4.39 14.22
CA LYS A 14 -9.45 5.62 14.54
C LYS A 14 -8.90 6.83 13.81
N ALA A 15 -7.57 6.97 13.77
CA ALA A 15 -6.93 8.09 13.07
C ALA A 15 -7.20 8.03 11.57
N ILE A 16 -7.15 6.84 10.98
CA ILE A 16 -7.42 6.63 9.56
C ILE A 16 -8.89 6.92 9.24
N ASP A 17 -9.80 6.44 10.06
CA ASP A 17 -11.24 6.62 9.84
C ASP A 17 -11.71 8.06 10.01
N LYS A 18 -10.99 8.88 10.78
CA LYS A 18 -11.28 10.31 10.96
C LYS A 18 -10.94 11.15 9.73
N ILE A 19 -10.13 10.65 8.80
CA ILE A 19 -9.77 11.40 7.62
C ILE A 19 -10.98 11.47 6.69
N ASN A 20 -11.48 12.70 6.50
CA ASN A 20 -12.60 12.94 5.59
C ASN A 20 -12.05 13.35 4.22
N ILE A 21 -12.50 12.69 3.16
CA ILE A 21 -12.06 12.99 1.79
C ILE A 21 -12.37 14.44 1.41
N ASP A 22 -13.43 15.03 1.94
CA ASP A 22 -13.80 16.42 1.66
C ASP A 22 -12.80 17.43 2.23
N ASP A 23 -12.01 17.02 3.22
CA ASP A 23 -10.95 17.87 3.81
C ASP A 23 -9.63 17.78 3.05
N LEU A 24 -9.55 16.92 2.03
CA LEU A 24 -8.32 16.69 1.28
C LEU A 24 -8.26 17.54 0.02
N ASP A 25 -7.08 18.08 -0.25
CA ASP A 25 -6.84 18.89 -1.44
C ASP A 25 -6.07 18.05 -2.48
N PHE A 26 -6.77 17.60 -3.49
CA PHE A 26 -6.19 16.83 -4.60
C PHE A 26 -5.62 17.71 -5.71
N SER A 27 -5.79 19.03 -5.60
CA SER A 27 -5.31 19.97 -6.62
C SER A 27 -3.80 20.18 -6.54
N PHE A 28 -3.19 20.46 -7.66
CA PHE A 28 -1.80 20.90 -7.76
C PHE A 28 -1.64 21.79 -8.98
N VAL A 29 -0.60 22.61 -8.98
CA VAL A 29 -0.28 23.48 -10.11
C VAL A 29 0.89 22.84 -10.87
N ASN A 30 0.70 22.61 -12.18
CA ASN A 30 1.75 22.03 -13.03
C ASN A 30 2.77 23.09 -13.44
N LYS A 31 3.79 22.70 -14.20
CA LYS A 31 4.85 23.61 -14.67
C LYS A 31 4.35 24.72 -15.56
N ALA A 32 3.21 24.51 -16.25
CA ALA A 32 2.59 25.51 -17.09
C ALA A 32 1.67 26.49 -16.35
N GLY A 33 1.58 26.38 -15.02
CA GLY A 33 0.72 27.21 -14.18
C GLY A 33 -0.75 26.79 -14.18
N GLU A 34 -1.07 25.64 -14.74
CA GLU A 34 -2.45 25.14 -14.78
C GLU A 34 -2.78 24.35 -13.52
N VAL A 35 -4.03 24.50 -13.03
CA VAL A 35 -4.54 23.72 -11.92
C VAL A 35 -4.98 22.35 -12.42
N LYS A 36 -4.41 21.30 -11.84
CA LYS A 36 -4.72 19.90 -12.14
C LYS A 36 -5.14 19.19 -10.86
N PHE A 37 -5.73 18.01 -11.00
CA PHE A 37 -6.16 17.20 -9.87
C PHE A 37 -5.47 15.84 -9.90
N ARG A 38 -4.94 15.43 -8.73
CA ARG A 38 -4.36 14.10 -8.55
C ARG A 38 -5.49 13.10 -8.39
N ARG A 39 -5.26 11.89 -8.86
CA ARG A 39 -6.22 10.79 -8.70
C ARG A 39 -6.19 10.21 -7.28
N GLN A 40 -5.08 10.40 -6.58
CA GLN A 40 -4.86 9.86 -5.25
C GLN A 40 -3.84 10.69 -4.49
N LEU A 41 -3.92 10.62 -3.16
CA LEU A 41 -2.92 11.22 -2.26
C LEU A 41 -2.30 10.09 -1.45
N VAL A 42 -0.99 10.19 -1.21
CA VAL A 42 -0.23 9.19 -0.45
C VAL A 42 0.36 9.87 0.79
N PHE A 43 0.05 9.33 1.96
CA PHE A 43 0.50 9.86 3.24
C PHE A 43 1.41 8.86 3.95
N PRO A 44 2.54 9.29 4.52
CA PRO A 44 3.35 8.40 5.34
C PRO A 44 2.66 8.12 6.69
N PHE A 45 2.89 6.93 7.23
CA PHE A 45 2.48 6.62 8.60
C PHE A 45 3.57 7.02 9.59
N ASP A 46 3.15 7.42 10.79
CA ASP A 46 4.06 7.69 11.90
C ASP A 46 4.42 6.37 12.59
N VAL A 47 5.49 5.75 12.10
CA VAL A 47 6.02 4.50 12.64
C VAL A 47 7.52 4.66 12.90
N PRO A 48 8.11 3.91 13.86
CA PRO A 48 9.54 3.99 14.11
C PRO A 48 10.38 3.63 12.88
N ASN A 49 11.49 4.34 12.66
CA ASN A 49 12.36 4.13 11.50
C ASN A 49 12.92 2.71 11.40
N LYS A 50 13.06 2.02 12.53
CA LYS A 50 13.54 0.63 12.58
C LYS A 50 12.43 -0.40 12.53
N SER A 51 11.17 0.04 12.38
CA SER A 51 10.03 -0.86 12.29
C SER A 51 10.03 -1.58 10.95
N ILE A 52 9.50 -2.80 10.94
CA ILE A 52 9.21 -3.55 9.69
C ILE A 52 8.18 -2.83 8.83
N LEU A 53 7.41 -1.91 9.43
CA LEU A 53 6.40 -1.11 8.76
C LEU A 53 6.97 0.15 8.11
N LYS A 54 8.29 0.34 8.16
CA LYS A 54 8.95 1.46 7.49
C LYS A 54 8.63 1.42 5.99
N GLY A 55 8.19 2.55 5.47
CA GLY A 55 7.76 2.63 4.07
C GLY A 55 6.27 2.39 3.85
N LEU A 56 5.53 2.05 4.91
CA LEU A 56 4.08 1.89 4.81
C LEU A 56 3.43 3.26 4.61
N LYS A 57 2.51 3.34 3.65
CA LYS A 57 1.82 4.57 3.25
C LYS A 57 0.31 4.32 3.22
N LEU A 58 -0.45 5.39 3.47
CA LEU A 58 -1.89 5.40 3.25
C LEU A 58 -2.18 6.11 1.93
N CYS A 59 -2.80 5.40 1.00
CA CYS A 59 -3.21 5.95 -0.29
C CYS A 59 -4.72 6.19 -0.26
N ILE A 60 -5.15 7.42 -0.52
CA ILE A 60 -6.56 7.79 -0.55
C ILE A 60 -6.94 8.15 -1.99
N GLN A 61 -7.89 7.41 -2.54
CA GLN A 61 -8.34 7.60 -3.92
C GLN A 61 -9.46 8.63 -3.99
N LYS A 62 -9.34 9.60 -4.90
CA LYS A 62 -10.31 10.68 -5.07
C LYS A 62 -11.67 10.18 -5.51
N SER A 63 -11.72 9.28 -6.48
CA SER A 63 -12.99 8.84 -7.10
C SER A 63 -13.88 8.04 -6.18
N THR A 64 -13.30 7.24 -5.28
CA THR A 64 -14.02 6.31 -4.42
C THR A 64 -13.96 6.66 -2.94
N GLY A 65 -13.01 7.51 -2.54
CA GLY A 65 -12.69 7.74 -1.13
C GLY A 65 -12.03 6.57 -0.46
N SER A 66 -11.65 5.54 -1.20
CA SER A 66 -11.02 4.34 -0.67
C SER A 66 -9.66 4.64 -0.04
N LYS A 67 -9.42 4.05 1.12
CA LYS A 67 -8.17 4.16 1.86
C LYS A 67 -7.42 2.85 1.76
N LEU A 68 -6.29 2.87 1.07
CA LEU A 68 -5.49 1.68 0.78
C LEU A 68 -4.17 1.73 1.53
N PHE A 69 -3.72 0.57 2.00
CA PHE A 69 -2.40 0.45 2.61
C PHE A 69 -1.41 0.00 1.54
N TRP A 70 -0.37 0.82 1.32
CA TRP A 70 0.70 0.55 0.37
C TRP A 70 2.03 0.53 1.09
N LEU A 71 2.88 -0.46 0.77
CA LEU A 71 4.25 -0.52 1.26
C LEU A 71 5.19 -0.07 0.15
N GLN A 72 5.90 1.03 0.37
CA GLN A 72 6.97 1.45 -0.52
C GLN A 72 8.24 0.70 -0.15
N PHE A 73 8.87 0.05 -1.11
CA PHE A 73 10.11 -0.69 -0.90
C PHE A 73 11.09 -0.42 -2.05
N TRP A 74 12.35 -0.67 -1.79
CA TRP A 74 13.42 -0.49 -2.76
C TRP A 74 13.99 -1.86 -3.12
N PHE A 75 13.98 -2.18 -4.40
CA PHE A 75 14.50 -3.45 -4.90
C PHE A 75 15.22 -3.19 -6.23
N ASN A 76 16.47 -3.69 -6.34
CA ASN A 76 17.32 -3.46 -7.53
C ASN A 76 17.47 -1.99 -7.89
N GLY A 77 17.62 -1.13 -6.87
CA GLY A 77 17.81 0.30 -7.07
C GLY A 77 16.56 1.08 -7.49
N LYS A 78 15.40 0.45 -7.49
CA LYS A 78 14.13 1.08 -7.87
C LYS A 78 13.14 1.02 -6.73
N ALA A 79 12.38 2.11 -6.55
CA ALA A 79 11.26 2.14 -5.63
C ALA A 79 10.03 1.53 -6.30
N ASP A 80 9.28 0.75 -5.54
CA ASP A 80 8.02 0.18 -6.00
C ASP A 80 7.04 0.13 -4.84
N TYR A 81 5.76 -0.08 -5.12
CA TYR A 81 4.70 -0.16 -4.12
C TYR A 81 4.06 -1.54 -4.14
N TYR A 82 3.92 -2.10 -2.94
CA TYR A 82 3.19 -3.34 -2.73
C TYR A 82 1.84 -3.01 -2.11
N SER A 83 0.75 -3.41 -2.76
CA SER A 83 -0.61 -3.19 -2.25
C SER A 83 -0.92 -4.22 -1.16
N VAL A 84 -1.04 -3.75 0.09
CA VAL A 84 -1.28 -4.62 1.24
C VAL A 84 -2.76 -4.94 1.38
N GLY A 85 -3.62 -3.93 1.28
CA GLY A 85 -5.06 -4.10 1.41
C GLY A 85 -5.78 -2.78 1.56
N LYS A 86 -7.10 -2.87 1.76
CA LYS A 86 -8.00 -1.72 1.88
C LYS A 86 -8.55 -1.63 3.30
N ARG A 87 -8.60 -0.41 3.86
CA ARG A 87 -9.27 -0.18 5.14
C ARG A 87 -10.78 -0.43 4.99
N ILE A 88 -11.30 -1.36 5.78
CA ILE A 88 -12.73 -1.64 5.86
C ILE A 88 -13.12 -1.47 7.33
N PRO A 89 -13.86 -0.40 7.70
CA PRO A 89 -14.24 -0.17 9.09
C PRO A 89 -14.96 -1.38 9.69
N GLY A 90 -14.52 -1.77 10.89
CA GLY A 90 -15.05 -2.94 11.59
C GLY A 90 -14.56 -4.30 11.09
N SER A 91 -13.78 -4.36 10.00
CA SER A 91 -13.38 -5.63 9.39
C SER A 91 -11.88 -5.74 9.12
N TRP A 92 -11.29 -4.77 8.43
CA TRP A 92 -9.89 -4.86 8.00
C TRP A 92 -9.16 -3.55 8.25
N GLY A 93 -8.05 -3.60 8.98
CA GLY A 93 -7.31 -2.41 9.38
C GLY A 93 -5.87 -2.69 9.75
N VAL A 94 -5.32 -1.88 10.68
CA VAL A 94 -3.88 -1.90 11.02
C VAL A 94 -3.38 -3.26 11.52
N ASN A 95 -4.19 -4.00 12.28
CA ASN A 95 -3.78 -5.32 12.77
C ASN A 95 -3.62 -6.31 11.63
N GLU A 96 -4.54 -6.31 10.67
CA GLU A 96 -4.50 -7.17 9.50
C GLU A 96 -3.35 -6.80 8.56
N VAL A 97 -3.00 -5.51 8.50
CA VAL A 97 -1.82 -5.03 7.76
C VAL A 97 -0.54 -5.64 8.35
N GLU A 98 -0.39 -5.55 9.69
CA GLU A 98 0.78 -6.11 10.37
C GLU A 98 0.86 -7.62 10.17
N ASP A 99 -0.25 -8.34 10.35
CA ASP A 99 -0.30 -9.79 10.20
C ASP A 99 0.06 -10.23 8.78
N LYS A 100 -0.37 -9.47 7.78
CA LYS A 100 -0.06 -9.77 6.38
C LYS A 100 1.39 -9.44 6.02
N LEU A 101 1.90 -8.30 6.47
CA LEU A 101 3.24 -7.82 6.10
C LEU A 101 4.37 -8.56 6.81
N LEU A 102 4.17 -8.96 8.05
CA LEU A 102 5.23 -9.55 8.87
C LEU A 102 5.92 -10.74 8.16
N PRO A 103 5.18 -11.77 7.71
CA PRO A 103 5.80 -12.89 7.01
C PRO A 103 6.41 -12.49 5.66
N ILE A 104 5.82 -11.52 4.97
CA ILE A 104 6.34 -11.05 3.66
C ILE A 104 7.70 -10.35 3.87
N VAL A 105 7.78 -9.45 4.84
CA VAL A 105 9.03 -8.75 5.15
C VAL A 105 10.10 -9.76 5.57
N ARG A 106 9.77 -10.70 6.43
CA ARG A 106 10.72 -11.73 6.91
C ARG A 106 11.25 -12.61 5.77
N SER A 107 10.41 -12.98 4.82
CA SER A 107 10.80 -13.86 3.72
C SER A 107 11.47 -13.13 2.54
N HIS A 108 11.34 -11.81 2.44
CA HIS A 108 11.82 -11.03 1.30
C HIS A 108 12.94 -10.05 1.64
N THR A 109 13.35 -9.98 2.91
CA THR A 109 14.47 -9.11 3.34
C THR A 109 15.59 -9.94 3.96
N ASN A 110 16.82 -9.39 3.94
CA ASN A 110 17.97 -10.00 4.60
C ASN A 110 18.10 -9.50 6.05
N ASP A 111 19.15 -9.94 6.75
CA ASP A 111 19.40 -9.57 8.15
C ASP A 111 19.58 -8.07 8.37
N LYS A 112 19.97 -7.34 7.33
CA LYS A 112 20.14 -5.88 7.38
C LYS A 112 18.88 -5.12 7.03
N GLY A 113 17.78 -5.82 6.72
CA GLY A 113 16.51 -5.23 6.35
C GLY A 113 16.44 -4.79 4.88
N HIS A 114 17.38 -5.21 4.04
CA HIS A 114 17.35 -4.92 2.62
C HIS A 114 16.49 -5.93 1.87
N TRP A 115 15.71 -5.46 0.89
CA TRP A 115 14.86 -6.33 0.09
C TRP A 115 15.71 -7.15 -0.88
N ILE A 116 15.60 -8.47 -0.78
CA ILE A 116 16.31 -9.42 -1.67
C ILE A 116 15.38 -10.07 -2.67
N LYS A 117 14.07 -9.92 -2.50
CA LYS A 117 13.03 -10.36 -3.43
C LYS A 117 11.94 -9.32 -3.50
N SER A 118 11.25 -9.22 -4.64
CA SER A 118 10.12 -8.31 -4.80
C SER A 118 8.82 -9.01 -4.38
N PRO A 119 8.06 -8.44 -3.40
CA PRO A 119 6.76 -8.99 -3.03
C PRO A 119 5.73 -8.85 -4.16
N VAL A 120 5.88 -7.83 -5.01
CA VAL A 120 5.01 -7.63 -6.18
C VAL A 120 5.21 -8.75 -7.19
N GLU A 121 6.47 -9.08 -7.51
CA GLU A 121 6.80 -10.17 -8.43
C GLU A 121 6.39 -11.52 -7.87
N SER A 122 6.57 -11.73 -6.56
CA SER A 122 6.17 -12.98 -5.90
C SER A 122 4.67 -13.21 -6.00
N GLU A 123 3.84 -12.17 -5.81
CA GLU A 123 2.39 -12.29 -5.97
C GLU A 123 1.98 -12.56 -7.41
N LYS A 124 2.60 -11.87 -8.37
CA LYS A 124 2.33 -12.11 -9.79
C LYS A 124 2.65 -13.55 -10.18
N LYS A 125 3.78 -14.07 -9.72
CA LYS A 125 4.19 -15.43 -9.97
C LYS A 125 3.20 -16.43 -9.37
N LYS A 126 2.77 -16.20 -8.14
CA LYS A 126 1.77 -17.04 -7.46
C LYS A 126 0.44 -17.03 -8.20
N ALA A 127 -0.03 -15.87 -8.64
CA ALA A 127 -1.27 -15.75 -9.39
C ALA A 127 -1.20 -16.52 -10.72
N LEU A 128 -0.06 -16.46 -11.41
CA LEU A 128 0.16 -17.23 -12.65
C LEU A 128 0.18 -18.74 -12.40
N GLU A 129 0.81 -19.17 -11.32
CA GLU A 129 0.82 -20.60 -10.95
C GLU A 129 -0.58 -21.09 -10.61
N ASP A 130 -1.36 -20.32 -9.86
CA ASP A 130 -2.74 -20.64 -9.52
C ASP A 130 -3.60 -20.76 -10.79
N GLN A 131 -3.43 -19.86 -11.76
CA GLN A 131 -4.13 -19.92 -13.04
C GLN A 131 -3.74 -21.16 -13.85
N ARG A 132 -2.46 -21.53 -13.86
CA ARG A 132 -1.98 -22.72 -14.53
C ARG A 132 -2.58 -23.99 -13.92
N LEU A 133 -2.66 -24.07 -12.60
CA LEU A 133 -3.27 -25.19 -11.89
C LEU A 133 -4.76 -25.32 -12.22
N ILE A 134 -5.48 -24.20 -12.25
CA ILE A 134 -6.90 -24.19 -12.62
C ILE A 134 -7.09 -24.68 -14.05
N LYS A 135 -6.31 -24.18 -15.01
CA LYS A 135 -6.37 -24.63 -16.40
C LYS A 135 -6.07 -26.12 -16.54
N PHE A 136 -5.06 -26.59 -15.84
CA PHE A 136 -4.70 -28.02 -15.85
C PHE A 136 -5.83 -28.88 -15.29
N TYR A 137 -6.44 -28.46 -14.18
CA TYR A 137 -7.54 -29.14 -13.55
C TYR A 137 -8.75 -29.29 -14.49
N PHE A 138 -9.15 -28.18 -15.14
CA PHE A 138 -10.26 -28.21 -16.09
C PHE A 138 -9.95 -29.04 -17.34
N ALA A 139 -8.73 -29.00 -17.83
CA ALA A 139 -8.32 -29.80 -18.98
C ALA A 139 -8.36 -31.28 -18.66
N SER A 140 -8.02 -31.71 -17.44
CA SER A 140 -8.01 -33.11 -17.04
C SER A 140 -9.39 -33.68 -16.70
N SER A 141 -10.38 -32.81 -16.45
CA SER A 141 -11.74 -33.22 -16.08
C SER A 141 -12.71 -33.36 -17.28
N SER A 142 -12.26 -33.03 -18.46
CA SER A 142 -13.07 -33.14 -19.69
C SER A 142 -13.06 -34.55 -20.29
#